data_ae3c2c810baa5e0c3b9985826ea8af72
#
_entry.id   ae3c2c810baa5e0c3b9985826ea8af72
#
_cell.length_a   1.000
_cell.length_b   1.000
_cell.length_c   1.000
_cell.angle_alpha   90.00
_cell.angle_beta   90.00
_cell.angle_gamma   90.00
#
_symmetry.space_group_name_H-M   'P 1'
#
loop_
_entity.id
_entity.type
_entity.pdbx_description
1 polymer ?
#
loop_
_entity_poly.entity_id
_entity_poly.type
_entity_poly.pdbx_seq_one_letter_code
_entity_poly.pdbx_strand_id
1 'polypeptide(L)'
;MFFKTNGGNMSILKQITEKKAKGKVKKIYEDIKSKRKITKIPNFWKSLANDPDTLERTWNSLQQVMQKGALDPLTKEMLYVAVSMTNSYEYCIRSHTKAAQKKGLTDKMLKELIAVVAMANETNRLVESYQVEVDSFLK
;
A
#
# COMPACT_ATOMS: atom_id res chain seq x y z
N MET A 1 -6.35 0.74 20.55
CA MET A 1 -7.18 1.92 20.88
C MET A 1 -7.49 2.63 19.57
N PHE A 2 -8.74 2.57 19.12
CA PHE A 2 -9.13 3.20 17.86
C PHE A 2 -9.53 4.64 18.16
N PHE A 3 -8.74 5.61 17.72
CA PHE A 3 -9.16 7.00 17.72
C PHE A 3 -10.21 7.19 16.61
N LYS A 4 -11.49 7.31 16.98
CA LYS A 4 -12.50 7.91 16.10
C LYS A 4 -12.12 9.38 15.91
N THR A 5 -11.59 9.71 14.75
CA THR A 5 -11.33 11.11 14.39
C THR A 5 -12.53 11.68 13.66
N ASN A 6 -13.19 12.62 14.27
CA ASN A 6 -14.10 13.53 13.58
C ASN A 6 -13.35 14.20 12.42
N GLY A 7 -13.94 14.20 11.23
CA GLY A 7 -13.47 14.63 9.91
C GLY A 7 -12.54 15.84 9.73
N GLY A 8 -11.45 15.93 10.47
CA GLY A 8 -10.38 16.89 10.30
C GLY A 8 -9.17 16.26 9.58
N ASN A 9 -8.55 17.01 8.70
CA ASN A 9 -7.33 16.60 8.01
C ASN A 9 -6.21 16.33 9.03
N MET A 10 -5.94 15.05 9.32
CA MET A 10 -4.96 14.59 10.32
C MET A 10 -3.52 14.55 9.79
N SER A 11 -3.28 15.10 8.60
CA SER A 11 -1.93 15.19 8.04
C SER A 11 -1.07 16.16 8.85
N ILE A 12 0.11 15.71 9.29
CA ILE A 12 1.09 16.52 10.03
C ILE A 12 1.51 17.75 9.22
N LEU A 13 1.68 17.59 7.91
CA LEU A 13 1.93 18.67 6.97
C LEU A 13 0.72 18.89 6.05
N LYS A 14 0.48 20.13 5.66
CA LYS A 14 -0.55 20.45 4.68
C LYS A 14 -0.24 19.76 3.36
N GLN A 15 -1.20 19.07 2.80
CA GLN A 15 -1.07 18.42 1.50
C GLN A 15 -0.90 19.46 0.37
N ILE A 16 -0.04 19.15 -0.59
CA ILE A 16 0.11 19.95 -1.81
C ILE A 16 -0.99 19.53 -2.78
N THR A 17 -2.03 20.35 -2.89
CA THR A 17 -3.15 20.09 -3.80
C THR A 17 -2.71 20.22 -5.27
N GLU A 18 -3.47 19.63 -6.18
CA GLU A 18 -3.20 19.73 -7.63
C GLU A 18 -3.12 21.19 -8.10
N LYS A 19 -3.97 22.07 -7.55
CA LYS A 19 -3.97 23.50 -7.87
C LYS A 19 -2.67 24.20 -7.41
N LYS A 20 -2.04 23.71 -6.33
CA LYS A 20 -0.81 24.28 -5.77
C LYS A 20 0.45 23.62 -6.31
N ALA A 21 0.34 22.50 -7.00
CA ALA A 21 1.45 21.76 -7.57
C ALA A 21 2.15 22.59 -8.66
N LYS A 22 3.48 22.73 -8.55
CA LYS A 22 4.33 23.45 -9.50
C LYS A 22 5.55 22.63 -9.86
N GLY A 23 6.22 22.97 -10.95
CA GLY A 23 7.51 22.39 -11.34
C GLY A 23 7.52 20.85 -11.32
N LYS A 24 8.45 20.28 -10.60
CA LYS A 24 8.65 18.82 -10.46
C LYS A 24 7.40 18.10 -9.94
N VAL A 25 6.76 18.62 -8.90
CA VAL A 25 5.54 18.03 -8.31
C VAL A 25 4.41 17.93 -9.34
N LYS A 26 4.19 18.98 -10.11
CA LYS A 26 3.15 19.00 -11.16
C LYS A 26 3.42 17.92 -12.21
N LYS A 27 4.63 17.82 -12.70
CA LYS A 27 5.03 16.79 -13.68
C LYS A 27 4.79 15.37 -13.16
N ILE A 28 5.14 15.10 -11.90
CA ILE A 28 4.93 13.79 -11.29
C ILE A 28 3.44 13.50 -11.13
N TYR A 29 2.63 14.48 -10.75
CA TYR A 29 1.17 14.32 -10.65
C TYR A 29 0.54 13.97 -12.00
N GLU A 30 0.97 14.63 -13.07
CA GLU A 30 0.52 14.33 -14.43
C GLU A 30 0.90 12.91 -14.85
N ASP A 31 2.12 12.46 -14.54
CA ASP A 31 2.59 11.10 -14.80
C ASP A 31 1.78 10.05 -14.00
N ILE A 32 1.53 10.31 -12.71
CA ILE A 32 0.69 9.45 -11.86
C ILE A 32 -0.71 9.32 -12.45
N LYS A 33 -1.34 10.43 -12.83
CA LYS A 33 -2.70 10.41 -13.40
C LYS A 33 -2.75 9.63 -14.70
N SER A 34 -1.80 9.86 -15.58
CA SER A 34 -1.70 9.19 -16.87
C SER A 34 -1.50 7.68 -16.72
N LYS A 35 -0.50 7.24 -15.96
CA LYS A 35 -0.15 5.83 -15.82
C LYS A 35 -1.17 5.03 -15.01
N ARG A 36 -1.75 5.63 -13.99
CA ARG A 36 -2.79 4.98 -13.15
C ARG A 36 -4.21 5.15 -13.71
N LYS A 37 -4.39 5.92 -14.78
CA LYS A 37 -5.69 6.23 -15.40
C LYS A 37 -6.69 6.78 -14.37
N ILE A 38 -6.25 7.75 -13.59
CA ILE A 38 -7.05 8.41 -12.55
C ILE A 38 -7.20 9.91 -12.82
N THR A 39 -8.29 10.51 -12.36
CA THR A 39 -8.58 11.94 -12.56
C THR A 39 -8.14 12.82 -11.39
N LYS A 40 -7.96 12.23 -10.20
CA LYS A 40 -7.59 12.94 -8.98
C LYS A 40 -6.37 12.31 -8.33
N ILE A 41 -5.47 13.13 -7.83
CA ILE A 41 -4.30 12.65 -7.09
C ILE A 41 -4.72 12.17 -5.69
N PRO A 42 -4.39 10.92 -5.31
CA PRO A 42 -4.63 10.41 -3.97
C PRO A 42 -3.86 11.18 -2.88
N ASN A 43 -4.43 11.22 -1.68
CA ASN A 43 -3.87 11.98 -0.55
C ASN A 43 -2.44 11.57 -0.17
N PHE A 44 -2.10 10.30 -0.33
CA PHE A 44 -0.72 9.82 -0.11
C PHE A 44 0.31 10.62 -0.92
N TRP A 45 0.08 10.78 -2.22
CA TRP A 45 0.98 11.54 -3.09
C TRP A 45 0.99 13.02 -2.77
N LYS A 46 -0.17 13.59 -2.39
CA LYS A 46 -0.26 14.99 -1.96
C LYS A 46 0.54 15.25 -0.67
N SER A 47 0.61 14.27 0.21
CA SER A 47 1.40 14.37 1.44
C SER A 47 2.90 14.28 1.14
N LEU A 48 3.32 13.32 0.30
CA LEU A 48 4.72 13.18 -0.13
C LEU A 48 5.22 14.38 -0.93
N ALA A 49 4.34 15.10 -1.60
CA ALA A 49 4.69 16.28 -2.41
C ALA A 49 5.28 17.45 -1.61
N ASN A 50 5.23 17.40 -0.27
CA ASN A 50 5.97 18.31 0.60
C ASN A 50 7.49 18.15 0.45
N ASP A 51 7.95 16.98 0.01
CA ASP A 51 9.32 16.71 -0.41
C ASP A 51 9.31 16.14 -1.84
N PRO A 52 9.57 16.95 -2.86
CA PRO A 52 9.51 16.53 -4.26
C PRO A 52 10.46 15.39 -4.62
N ASP A 53 11.60 15.27 -3.92
CA ASP A 53 12.57 14.19 -4.17
C ASP A 53 12.07 12.86 -3.59
N THR A 54 11.48 12.89 -2.41
CA THR A 54 10.80 11.71 -1.84
C THR A 54 9.61 11.29 -2.70
N LEU A 55 8.80 12.24 -3.18
CA LEU A 55 7.68 11.95 -4.09
C LEU A 55 8.17 11.22 -5.35
N GLU A 56 9.20 11.74 -6.01
CA GLU A 56 9.77 11.15 -7.22
C GLU A 56 10.33 9.75 -6.99
N ARG A 57 11.18 9.62 -5.98
CA ARG A 57 11.80 8.34 -5.61
C ARG A 57 10.75 7.27 -5.29
N THR A 58 9.75 7.63 -4.51
CA THR A 58 8.67 6.69 -4.12
C THR A 58 7.82 6.30 -5.31
N TRP A 59 7.47 7.25 -6.19
CA TRP A 59 6.70 6.96 -7.40
C TRP A 59 7.48 6.05 -8.35
N ASN A 60 8.74 6.32 -8.59
CA ASN A 60 9.60 5.50 -9.45
C ASN A 60 9.78 4.09 -8.89
N SER A 61 10.02 3.97 -7.59
CA SER A 61 10.14 2.68 -6.90
C SER A 61 8.85 1.86 -7.02
N LEU A 62 7.70 2.49 -6.77
CA LEU A 62 6.40 1.82 -6.87
C LEU A 62 6.17 1.28 -8.30
N GLN A 63 6.44 2.08 -9.32
CA GLN A 63 6.31 1.64 -10.71
C GLN A 63 7.21 0.45 -11.02
N GLN A 64 8.47 0.52 -10.62
CA GLN A 64 9.45 -0.52 -10.86
C GLN A 64 9.08 -1.83 -10.17
N VAL A 65 8.68 -1.77 -8.90
CA VAL A 65 8.35 -2.96 -8.11
C VAL A 65 7.03 -3.59 -8.54
N MET A 66 6.00 -2.77 -8.82
CA MET A 66 4.65 -3.26 -9.11
C MET A 66 4.38 -3.63 -10.57
N GLN A 67 5.33 -3.38 -11.48
CA GLN A 67 5.20 -3.82 -12.87
C GLN A 67 5.20 -5.35 -12.99
N LYS A 68 4.69 -5.87 -14.10
CA LYS A 68 4.71 -7.31 -14.39
C LYS A 68 6.15 -7.83 -14.41
N GLY A 69 6.38 -8.92 -13.71
CA GLY A 69 7.65 -9.62 -13.62
C GLY A 69 7.42 -11.12 -13.48
N ALA A 70 8.27 -11.82 -12.72
CA ALA A 70 8.05 -13.22 -12.37
C ALA A 70 6.74 -13.42 -11.59
N LEU A 71 6.38 -12.45 -10.75
CA LEU A 71 5.05 -12.37 -10.14
C LEU A 71 4.14 -11.50 -11.00
N ASP A 72 2.91 -11.94 -11.20
CA ASP A 72 1.90 -11.16 -11.91
C ASP A 72 1.41 -9.95 -11.06
N PRO A 73 0.81 -8.93 -11.69
CA PRO A 73 0.40 -7.72 -10.99
C PRO A 73 -0.67 -7.94 -9.91
N LEU A 74 -1.57 -8.91 -10.07
CA LEU A 74 -2.59 -9.23 -9.05
C LEU A 74 -1.94 -9.82 -7.81
N THR A 75 -1.03 -10.78 -7.99
CA THR A 75 -0.26 -11.37 -6.89
C THR A 75 0.50 -10.30 -6.11
N LYS A 76 1.15 -9.35 -6.80
CA LYS A 76 1.86 -8.24 -6.13
C LYS A 76 0.94 -7.36 -5.30
N GLU A 77 -0.26 -7.03 -5.80
CA GLU A 77 -1.25 -6.28 -5.02
C GLU A 77 -1.74 -7.09 -3.80
N MET A 78 -1.98 -8.39 -3.95
CA MET A 78 -2.40 -9.25 -2.84
C MET A 78 -1.33 -9.31 -1.75
N LEU A 79 -0.05 -9.43 -2.12
CA LEU A 79 1.07 -9.37 -1.17
C LEU A 79 1.12 -8.02 -0.44
N TYR A 80 0.91 -6.92 -1.17
CA TYR A 80 0.88 -5.59 -0.58
C TYR A 80 -0.26 -5.45 0.44
N VAL A 81 -1.45 -5.94 0.08
CA VAL A 81 -2.61 -5.96 0.97
C VAL A 81 -2.32 -6.78 2.23
N ALA A 82 -1.73 -7.98 2.09
CA ALA A 82 -1.39 -8.86 3.22
C ALA A 82 -0.43 -8.18 4.20
N VAL A 83 0.64 -7.55 3.71
CA VAL A 83 1.59 -6.80 4.54
C VAL A 83 0.90 -5.61 5.22
N SER A 84 0.05 -4.90 4.49
CA SER A 84 -0.67 -3.74 5.04
C SER A 84 -1.67 -4.14 6.13
N MET A 85 -2.34 -5.29 5.98
CA MET A 85 -3.24 -5.86 7.01
C MET A 85 -2.46 -6.22 8.27
N THR A 86 -1.33 -6.90 8.13
CA THR A 86 -0.45 -7.26 9.25
C THR A 86 0.04 -6.04 10.02
N ASN A 87 0.38 -4.96 9.30
CA ASN A 87 0.88 -3.72 9.89
C ASN A 87 -0.23 -2.72 10.27
N SER A 88 -1.52 -3.06 10.05
CA SER A 88 -2.68 -2.22 10.37
C SER A 88 -2.70 -0.85 9.68
N TYR A 89 -2.19 -0.74 8.45
CA TYR A 89 -2.19 0.50 7.67
C TYR A 89 -3.46 0.63 6.81
N GLU A 90 -4.52 1.19 7.38
CA GLU A 90 -5.84 1.31 6.75
C GLU A 90 -5.80 1.91 5.34
N TYR A 91 -5.07 2.99 5.15
CA TYR A 91 -4.95 3.66 3.84
C TYR A 91 -4.43 2.70 2.77
N CYS A 92 -3.36 1.96 3.07
CA CYS A 92 -2.75 1.01 2.15
C CYS A 92 -3.66 -0.20 1.91
N ILE A 93 -4.32 -0.72 2.95
CA ILE A 93 -5.30 -1.81 2.82
C ILE A 93 -6.38 -1.41 1.80
N ARG A 94 -7.02 -0.26 1.97
CA ARG A 94 -8.09 0.20 1.08
C ARG A 94 -7.59 0.47 -0.35
N SER A 95 -6.47 1.16 -0.48
CA SER A 95 -5.90 1.55 -1.76
C SER A 95 -5.49 0.34 -2.60
N HIS A 96 -4.76 -0.60 -2.01
CA HIS A 96 -4.25 -1.79 -2.72
C HIS A 96 -5.32 -2.87 -2.91
N THR A 97 -6.28 -3.01 -2.00
CA THR A 97 -7.46 -3.87 -2.25
C THR A 97 -8.24 -3.38 -3.47
N LYS A 98 -8.47 -2.07 -3.59
CA LYS A 98 -9.14 -1.51 -4.78
C LYS A 98 -8.31 -1.71 -6.06
N ALA A 99 -7.00 -1.58 -5.98
CA ALA A 99 -6.11 -1.85 -7.10
C ALA A 99 -6.11 -3.33 -7.50
N ALA A 100 -6.11 -4.24 -6.52
CA ALA A 100 -6.23 -5.68 -6.74
C ALA A 100 -7.57 -6.07 -7.38
N GLN A 101 -8.69 -5.47 -6.93
CA GLN A 101 -10.01 -5.69 -7.52
C GLN A 101 -10.04 -5.31 -9.02
N LYS A 102 -9.42 -4.21 -9.39
CA LYS A 102 -9.26 -3.82 -10.80
C LYS A 102 -8.43 -4.82 -11.62
N LYS A 103 -7.62 -5.64 -10.97
CA LYS A 103 -6.78 -6.68 -11.57
C LYS A 103 -7.38 -8.09 -11.45
N GLY A 104 -8.63 -8.20 -10.94
CA GLY A 104 -9.34 -9.46 -10.88
C GLY A 104 -9.46 -10.10 -9.49
N LEU A 105 -9.09 -9.40 -8.41
CA LEU A 105 -9.37 -9.90 -7.06
C LEU A 105 -10.88 -9.97 -6.84
N THR A 106 -11.38 -11.19 -6.62
CA THR A 106 -12.79 -11.44 -6.28
C THR A 106 -13.01 -11.38 -4.77
N ASP A 107 -14.26 -11.23 -4.34
CA ASP A 107 -14.60 -11.27 -2.91
C ASP A 107 -14.23 -12.61 -2.27
N LYS A 108 -14.33 -13.72 -3.03
CA LYS A 108 -13.91 -15.03 -2.56
C LYS A 108 -12.40 -15.07 -2.30
N MET A 109 -11.61 -14.60 -3.24
CA MET A 109 -10.14 -14.50 -3.06
C MET A 109 -9.75 -13.58 -1.91
N LEU A 110 -10.45 -12.45 -1.73
CA LEU A 110 -10.20 -11.54 -0.63
C LEU A 110 -10.48 -12.19 0.72
N LYS A 111 -11.57 -12.96 0.85
CA LYS A 111 -11.87 -13.72 2.08
C LYS A 111 -10.79 -14.74 2.40
N GLU A 112 -10.32 -15.47 1.40
CA GLU A 112 -9.20 -16.42 1.57
C GLU A 112 -7.90 -15.72 1.96
N LEU A 113 -7.57 -14.60 1.31
CA LEU A 113 -6.40 -13.79 1.66
C LEU A 113 -6.45 -13.31 3.12
N ILE A 114 -7.61 -12.82 3.57
CA ILE A 114 -7.80 -12.40 4.98
C ILE A 114 -7.59 -13.58 5.93
N ALA A 115 -8.12 -14.76 5.60
CA ALA A 115 -7.96 -15.97 6.40
C ALA A 115 -6.48 -16.38 6.52
N VAL A 116 -5.73 -16.31 5.42
CA VAL A 116 -4.28 -16.59 5.40
C VAL A 116 -3.52 -15.58 6.26
N VAL A 117 -3.82 -14.29 6.12
CA VAL A 117 -3.18 -13.24 6.91
C VAL A 117 -3.45 -13.44 8.41
N ALA A 118 -4.69 -13.75 8.79
CA ALA A 118 -5.07 -13.98 10.18
C ALA A 118 -4.33 -15.21 10.77
N MET A 119 -4.32 -16.33 10.02
CA MET A 119 -3.62 -17.54 10.41
C MET A 119 -2.12 -17.31 10.56
N ALA A 120 -1.49 -16.64 9.59
CA ALA A 120 -0.05 -16.36 9.64
C ALA A 120 0.33 -15.46 10.83
N ASN A 121 -0.47 -14.43 11.12
CA ASN A 121 -0.23 -13.57 12.29
C ASN A 121 -0.37 -14.35 13.61
N GLU A 122 -1.36 -15.24 13.72
CA GLU A 122 -1.52 -16.10 14.89
C GLU A 122 -0.31 -17.04 15.07
N THR A 123 0.03 -17.79 14.04
CA THR A 123 1.13 -18.77 14.11
C THR A 123 2.48 -18.11 14.33
N ASN A 124 2.76 -16.99 13.69
CA ASN A 124 3.98 -16.21 13.92
C ASN A 124 4.06 -15.74 15.38
N ARG A 125 2.94 -15.32 15.96
CA ARG A 125 2.90 -14.92 17.36
C ARG A 125 3.13 -16.11 18.30
N LEU A 126 2.58 -17.27 17.98
CA LEU A 126 2.81 -18.50 18.76
C LEU A 126 4.28 -18.93 18.69
N VAL A 127 4.88 -18.96 17.50
CA VAL A 127 6.30 -19.28 17.31
C VAL A 127 7.19 -18.36 18.14
N GLU A 128 6.96 -17.06 18.09
CA GLU A 128 7.70 -16.06 18.87
C GLU A 128 7.48 -16.24 20.38
N SER A 129 6.23 -16.42 20.81
CA SER A 129 5.89 -16.52 22.23
C SER A 129 6.45 -17.79 22.88
N TYR A 130 6.50 -18.90 22.16
CA TYR A 130 7.10 -20.15 22.60
C TYR A 130 8.61 -20.22 22.33
N GLN A 131 9.20 -19.21 21.67
CA GLN A 131 10.62 -19.19 21.31
C GLN A 131 11.05 -20.45 20.56
N VAL A 132 10.24 -20.88 19.58
CA VAL A 132 10.46 -22.11 18.82
C VAL A 132 11.79 -22.06 18.08
N GLU A 133 12.66 -23.04 18.32
CA GLU A 133 13.91 -23.15 17.59
C GLU A 133 13.69 -23.57 16.14
N VAL A 134 14.52 -23.04 15.23
CA VAL A 134 14.49 -23.44 13.82
C VAL A 134 15.05 -24.85 13.68
N ASP A 135 14.25 -25.73 13.08
CA ASP A 135 14.64 -27.13 12.84
C ASP A 135 15.88 -27.20 11.92
N SER A 136 16.74 -28.20 12.19
CA SER A 136 17.99 -28.37 11.45
C SER A 136 17.79 -28.63 9.96
N PHE A 137 16.67 -29.25 9.57
CA PHE A 137 16.31 -29.52 8.17
C PHE A 137 15.78 -28.29 7.41
N LEU A 138 15.52 -27.17 8.12
CA LEU A 138 15.14 -25.88 7.52
C LEU A 138 16.35 -24.94 7.33
N LYS A 139 17.52 -25.32 7.84
CA LYS A 139 18.77 -24.59 7.69
C LYS A 139 19.51 -25.06 6.45
#